data_f238f768626a51861d441519516da8dd
#
_entry.id   f238f768626a51861d441519516da8dd
#
_cell.length_a   1.000
_cell.length_b   1.000
_cell.length_c   1.000
_cell.angle_alpha   90.00
_cell.angle_beta   90.00
_cell.angle_gamma   90.00
#
_symmetry.space_group_name_H-M   'P 1'
#
loop_
_entity.id
_entity.type
_entity.pdbx_description
1 polymer ?
#
loop_
_entity_poly.entity_id
_entity_poly.type
_entity_poly.pdbx_seq_one_letter_code
_entity_poly.pdbx_strand_id
1 'polypeptide(L)'
;MAAKSTKKRKEAFGKFDRERQHTLAEAVGVVKSVANAKFDESVDLAVRLGENPKHADQMVRGALVLPHGTGRTVRVAVFARGDKEKAALEAGADFAGGEDLATKITEGWTDFDRVIATPDMMGIVGKLGRVLGPRGLMPNPKVGTVTMDVTRAVQEAKAGKVEYRVDKAGVVHCRIGRVSFDAEKLINNGKALLEDLLAKKPPSAKGVYVRSVGISSTMGPGVKIDPATVDTTEEEQA
;
A
#
# COMPACT_ATOMS: atom_id res chain seq x y z
N MET A 1 28.94 15.07 -8.70
CA MET A 1 29.78 13.98 -8.19
C MET A 1 28.91 12.78 -7.86
N ALA A 2 29.15 11.60 -8.45
CA ALA A 2 28.39 10.41 -8.10
C ALA A 2 28.78 9.95 -6.68
N ALA A 3 27.79 9.75 -5.80
CA ALA A 3 28.04 9.29 -4.44
C ALA A 3 28.74 7.91 -4.46
N LYS A 4 29.84 7.77 -3.71
CA LYS A 4 30.56 6.49 -3.57
C LYS A 4 29.59 5.42 -3.05
N SER A 5 29.36 4.38 -3.83
CA SER A 5 28.57 3.23 -3.44
C SER A 5 29.21 2.51 -2.25
N THR A 6 28.44 2.19 -1.21
CA THR A 6 28.92 1.41 -0.06
C THR A 6 29.29 -0.03 -0.46
N LYS A 7 30.16 -0.70 0.33
CA LYS A 7 30.55 -2.11 0.07
C LYS A 7 29.31 -3.02 -0.08
N LYS A 8 28.37 -2.95 0.86
CA LYS A 8 27.14 -3.73 0.83
C LYS A 8 26.32 -3.52 -0.45
N ARG A 9 26.25 -2.27 -0.95
CA ARG A 9 25.53 -1.96 -2.18
C ARG A 9 26.25 -2.52 -3.42
N LYS A 10 27.58 -2.51 -3.43
CA LYS A 10 28.37 -3.14 -4.51
C LYS A 10 28.18 -4.65 -4.54
N GLU A 11 28.21 -5.31 -3.39
CA GLU A 11 27.96 -6.75 -3.26
C GLU A 11 26.53 -7.11 -3.71
N ALA A 12 25.54 -6.29 -3.32
CA ALA A 12 24.18 -6.46 -3.76
C ALA A 12 24.04 -6.37 -5.28
N PHE A 13 24.67 -5.38 -5.91
CA PHE A 13 24.66 -5.23 -7.37
C PHE A 13 25.48 -6.29 -8.12
N GLY A 14 26.41 -6.96 -7.47
CA GLY A 14 27.16 -8.08 -8.05
C GLY A 14 26.36 -9.38 -8.15
N LYS A 15 25.22 -9.46 -7.45
CA LYS A 15 24.39 -10.68 -7.42
C LYS A 15 23.36 -10.78 -8.54
N PHE A 16 23.05 -9.69 -9.25
CA PHE A 16 22.07 -9.68 -10.35
C PHE A 16 22.38 -8.59 -11.37
N ASP A 17 21.91 -8.77 -12.59
CA ASP A 17 22.01 -7.77 -13.65
C ASP A 17 20.89 -6.72 -13.50
N ARG A 18 21.26 -5.45 -13.39
CA ARG A 18 20.32 -4.33 -13.20
C ARG A 18 19.54 -3.97 -14.47
N GLU A 19 20.07 -4.32 -15.63
CA GLU A 19 19.43 -3.97 -16.91
C GLU A 19 18.48 -5.05 -17.38
N ARG A 20 18.70 -6.27 -16.95
CA ARG A 20 17.81 -7.39 -17.23
C ARG A 20 16.44 -7.17 -16.57
N GLN A 21 15.39 -7.42 -17.33
CA GLN A 21 14.04 -7.55 -16.84
C GLN A 21 13.83 -9.01 -16.37
N HIS A 22 13.18 -9.16 -15.22
CA HIS A 22 12.94 -10.45 -14.57
C HIS A 22 11.44 -10.74 -14.54
N THR A 23 11.06 -11.98 -14.44
CA THR A 23 9.69 -12.35 -14.05
C THR A 23 9.44 -11.95 -12.60
N LEU A 24 8.18 -11.81 -12.19
CA LEU A 24 7.83 -11.47 -10.80
C LEU A 24 8.45 -12.47 -9.80
N ALA A 25 8.42 -13.77 -10.13
CA ALA A 25 8.98 -14.83 -9.29
C ALA A 25 10.50 -14.72 -9.14
N GLU A 26 11.22 -14.53 -10.25
CA GLU A 26 12.68 -14.31 -10.22
C GLU A 26 13.03 -13.05 -9.44
N ALA A 27 12.31 -11.95 -9.68
CA ALA A 27 12.55 -10.67 -9.01
C ALA A 27 12.38 -10.76 -7.48
N VAL A 28 11.36 -11.48 -6.99
CA VAL A 28 11.16 -11.77 -5.56
C VAL A 28 12.33 -12.58 -5.01
N GLY A 29 12.80 -13.60 -5.72
CA GLY A 29 13.97 -14.40 -5.34
C GLY A 29 15.23 -13.55 -5.21
N VAL A 30 15.49 -12.67 -6.19
CA VAL A 30 16.63 -11.72 -6.17
C VAL A 30 16.51 -10.78 -4.97
N VAL A 31 15.35 -10.13 -4.73
CA VAL A 31 15.15 -9.20 -3.62
C VAL A 31 15.43 -9.89 -2.28
N LYS A 32 14.95 -11.11 -2.07
CA LYS A 32 15.21 -11.87 -0.84
C LYS A 32 16.69 -12.20 -0.66
N SER A 33 17.42 -12.54 -1.75
CA SER A 33 18.84 -12.89 -1.70
C SER A 33 19.76 -11.68 -1.44
N VAL A 34 19.28 -10.48 -1.75
CA VAL A 34 20.04 -9.22 -1.67
C VAL A 34 19.73 -8.44 -0.40
N ALA A 35 18.66 -8.78 0.31
CA ALA A 35 18.28 -8.15 1.57
C ALA A 35 19.39 -8.37 2.63
N ASN A 36 19.93 -7.27 3.18
CA ASN A 36 21.10 -7.27 4.05
C ASN A 36 20.90 -6.52 5.38
N ALA A 37 19.71 -6.04 5.66
CA ALA A 37 19.45 -5.30 6.88
C ALA A 37 19.36 -6.23 8.11
N LYS A 38 19.60 -5.68 9.29
CA LYS A 38 19.46 -6.40 10.57
C LYS A 38 18.02 -6.47 11.08
N PHE A 39 17.10 -5.83 10.37
CA PHE A 39 15.66 -5.82 10.66
C PHE A 39 14.89 -6.47 9.51
N ASP A 40 13.65 -6.86 9.78
CA ASP A 40 12.78 -7.42 8.75
C ASP A 40 12.35 -6.31 7.79
N GLU A 41 12.96 -6.31 6.59
CA GLU A 41 12.75 -5.30 5.57
C GLU A 41 11.34 -5.43 4.95
N SER A 42 10.73 -4.29 4.61
CA SER A 42 9.53 -4.28 3.78
C SER A 42 9.89 -4.55 2.33
N VAL A 43 9.00 -5.21 1.61
CA VAL A 43 9.10 -5.38 0.15
C VAL A 43 8.05 -4.46 -0.48
N ASP A 44 8.54 -3.52 -1.29
CA ASP A 44 7.72 -2.50 -1.93
C ASP A 44 7.73 -2.71 -3.45
N LEU A 45 6.56 -2.59 -4.07
CA LEU A 45 6.36 -2.61 -5.51
C LEU A 45 6.12 -1.19 -6.02
N ALA A 46 6.86 -0.79 -7.05
CA ALA A 46 6.71 0.49 -7.72
C ALA A 46 6.26 0.25 -9.17
N VAL A 47 5.09 0.74 -9.51
CA VAL A 47 4.49 0.58 -10.86
C VAL A 47 4.37 1.95 -11.50
N ARG A 48 5.07 2.17 -12.62
CA ARG A 48 4.96 3.38 -13.41
C ARG A 48 3.86 3.22 -14.44
N LEU A 49 2.83 4.05 -14.33
CA LEU A 49 1.72 4.08 -15.25
C LEU A 49 1.96 5.03 -16.42
N GLY A 50 1.28 4.79 -17.55
CA GLY A 50 1.36 5.60 -18.76
C GLY A 50 0.48 6.85 -18.73
N GLU A 51 -0.04 7.21 -17.56
CA GLU A 51 -1.00 8.28 -17.35
C GLU A 51 -0.37 9.59 -16.93
N ASN A 52 -1.12 10.67 -17.15
CA ASN A 52 -0.73 11.99 -16.67
C ASN A 52 -1.52 12.36 -15.40
N PRO A 53 -0.93 12.27 -14.21
CA PRO A 53 -1.62 12.52 -12.92
C PRO A 53 -2.05 13.97 -12.71
N LYS A 54 -1.72 14.87 -13.64
CA LYS A 54 -2.21 16.27 -13.63
C LYS A 54 -3.71 16.36 -13.94
N HIS A 55 -4.23 15.40 -14.69
CA HIS A 55 -5.66 15.31 -15.00
C HIS A 55 -6.39 14.54 -13.92
N ALA A 56 -7.47 15.11 -13.38
CA ALA A 56 -8.22 14.53 -12.27
C ALA A 56 -8.89 13.18 -12.63
N ASP A 57 -9.24 12.99 -13.89
CA ASP A 57 -9.82 11.79 -14.49
C ASP A 57 -8.80 10.65 -14.70
N GLN A 58 -7.49 10.97 -14.73
CA GLN A 58 -6.41 10.01 -14.84
C GLN A 58 -5.72 9.71 -13.49
N MET A 59 -6.25 10.24 -12.40
CA MET A 59 -5.70 10.00 -11.06
C MET A 59 -6.20 8.67 -10.50
N VAL A 60 -5.41 7.61 -10.65
CA VAL A 60 -5.70 6.29 -10.08
C VAL A 60 -5.45 6.30 -8.58
N ARG A 61 -6.47 5.91 -7.83
CA ARG A 61 -6.42 5.73 -6.39
C ARG A 61 -7.33 4.57 -6.01
N GLY A 62 -6.82 3.70 -5.12
CA GLY A 62 -7.58 2.57 -4.66
C GLY A 62 -7.12 2.04 -3.31
N ALA A 63 -7.81 1.01 -2.89
CA ALA A 63 -7.44 0.18 -1.77
C ALA A 63 -7.70 -1.28 -2.14
N LEU A 64 -6.81 -2.14 -1.71
CA LEU A 64 -6.85 -3.57 -1.93
C LEU A 64 -6.56 -4.28 -0.61
N VAL A 65 -7.29 -5.34 -0.32
CA VAL A 65 -6.94 -6.27 0.76
C VAL A 65 -6.02 -7.32 0.17
N LEU A 66 -4.77 -7.34 0.64
CA LEU A 66 -3.79 -8.32 0.17
C LEU A 66 -4.14 -9.72 0.67
N PRO A 67 -4.06 -10.77 -0.17
CA PRO A 67 -4.40 -12.15 0.22
C PRO A 67 -3.66 -12.65 1.45
N HIS A 68 -2.38 -12.27 1.58
CA HIS A 68 -1.52 -12.67 2.70
C HIS A 68 -1.19 -11.51 3.66
N GLY A 69 -1.90 -10.38 3.53
CA GLY A 69 -1.66 -9.18 4.33
C GLY A 69 -0.29 -8.54 4.10
N THR A 70 0.06 -7.59 4.96
CA THR A 70 1.33 -6.83 4.87
C THR A 70 2.40 -7.31 5.85
N GLY A 71 2.09 -8.26 6.75
CA GLY A 71 2.97 -8.73 7.81
C GLY A 71 3.22 -7.71 8.93
N ARG A 72 2.39 -6.67 9.01
CA ARG A 72 2.44 -5.68 10.09
C ARG A 72 1.12 -5.69 10.86
N THR A 73 1.20 -5.70 12.18
CA THR A 73 0.05 -5.46 13.04
C THR A 73 -0.34 -3.99 12.94
N VAL A 74 -1.57 -3.72 12.48
CA VAL A 74 -2.09 -2.37 12.28
C VAL A 74 -2.96 -2.00 13.46
N ARG A 75 -2.67 -0.87 14.10
CA ARG A 75 -3.52 -0.29 15.15
C ARG A 75 -4.56 0.59 14.50
N VAL A 76 -5.82 0.26 14.73
CA VAL A 76 -6.97 0.90 14.10
C VAL A 76 -7.70 1.79 15.12
N ALA A 77 -7.84 3.07 14.79
CA ALA A 77 -8.68 4.02 15.52
C ALA A 77 -9.99 4.26 14.74
N VAL A 78 -11.12 4.17 15.44
CA VAL A 78 -12.44 4.28 14.83
C VAL A 78 -13.21 5.46 15.43
N PHE A 79 -13.67 6.36 14.56
CA PHE A 79 -14.59 7.43 14.93
C PHE A 79 -16.02 6.99 14.67
N ALA A 80 -16.74 6.65 15.75
CA ALA A 80 -18.14 6.24 15.70
C ALA A 80 -18.86 6.72 16.96
N ARG A 81 -20.19 6.68 16.95
CA ARG A 81 -21.03 7.01 18.11
C ARG A 81 -21.92 5.83 18.49
N GLY A 82 -22.14 5.68 19.80
CA GLY A 82 -23.10 4.74 20.37
C GLY A 82 -22.82 3.27 20.03
N ASP A 83 -23.81 2.57 19.48
CA ASP A 83 -23.69 1.13 19.21
C ASP A 83 -22.61 0.78 18.20
N LYS A 84 -22.28 1.68 17.27
CA LYS A 84 -21.19 1.49 16.30
C LYS A 84 -19.81 1.52 16.93
N GLU A 85 -19.64 2.23 18.03
CA GLU A 85 -18.42 2.25 18.81
C GLU A 85 -18.18 0.89 19.46
N LYS A 86 -19.21 0.30 20.07
CA LYS A 86 -19.14 -1.07 20.63
C LYS A 86 -18.84 -2.10 19.56
N ALA A 87 -19.59 -2.04 18.44
CA ALA A 87 -19.37 -2.92 17.31
C ALA A 87 -17.94 -2.82 16.73
N ALA A 88 -17.33 -1.62 16.74
CA ALA A 88 -15.94 -1.43 16.33
C ALA A 88 -14.95 -2.13 17.26
N LEU A 89 -15.14 -2.02 18.57
CA LEU A 89 -14.30 -2.70 19.58
C LEU A 89 -14.46 -4.22 19.49
N GLU A 90 -15.68 -4.72 19.34
CA GLU A 90 -15.94 -6.15 19.13
C GLU A 90 -15.33 -6.69 17.83
N ALA A 91 -15.28 -5.88 16.77
CA ALA A 91 -14.58 -6.22 15.51
C ALA A 91 -13.06 -6.18 15.65
N GLY A 92 -12.53 -5.73 16.80
CA GLY A 92 -11.13 -5.71 17.11
C GLY A 92 -10.44 -4.36 16.86
N ALA A 93 -11.15 -3.24 16.81
CA ALA A 93 -10.50 -1.93 16.81
C ALA A 93 -9.73 -1.71 18.11
N ASP A 94 -8.56 -1.08 18.02
CA ASP A 94 -7.72 -0.82 19.18
C ASP A 94 -8.22 0.40 19.96
N PHE A 95 -8.80 1.35 19.24
CA PHE A 95 -9.38 2.56 19.81
C PHE A 95 -10.69 2.87 19.10
N ALA A 96 -11.75 3.13 19.86
CA ALA A 96 -13.01 3.62 19.34
C ALA A 96 -13.49 4.78 20.19
N GLY A 97 -14.14 5.77 19.59
CA GLY A 97 -14.68 6.92 20.31
C GLY A 97 -15.13 8.05 19.38
N GLY A 98 -15.64 9.09 20.00
CA GLY A 98 -16.15 10.29 19.32
C GLY A 98 -15.28 11.52 19.56
N GLU A 99 -15.80 12.47 20.32
CA GLU A 99 -15.14 13.75 20.62
C GLU A 99 -13.96 13.58 21.55
N ASP A 100 -14.01 12.62 22.46
CA ASP A 100 -12.90 12.31 23.39
C ASP A 100 -11.64 11.86 22.63
N LEU A 101 -11.82 11.01 21.61
CA LEU A 101 -10.73 10.59 20.74
C LEU A 101 -10.17 11.77 19.92
N ALA A 102 -11.06 12.65 19.45
CA ALA A 102 -10.65 13.85 18.72
C ALA A 102 -9.82 14.80 19.59
N THR A 103 -10.18 14.97 20.86
CA THR A 103 -9.44 15.80 21.81
C THR A 103 -8.02 15.26 22.04
N LYS A 104 -7.90 13.95 22.30
CA LYS A 104 -6.58 13.28 22.45
C LYS A 104 -5.69 13.48 21.23
N ILE A 105 -6.24 13.37 20.03
CA ILE A 105 -5.47 13.57 18.78
C ILE A 105 -5.04 15.04 18.63
N THR A 106 -5.88 15.98 19.04
CA THR A 106 -5.55 17.41 19.04
C THR A 106 -4.40 17.72 20.00
N GLU A 107 -4.35 17.03 21.13
CA GLU A 107 -3.27 17.11 22.14
C GLU A 107 -1.95 16.45 21.65
N GLY A 108 -1.98 15.80 20.48
CA GLY A 108 -0.80 15.23 19.85
C GLY A 108 -0.68 13.70 19.92
N TRP A 109 -1.67 13.02 20.53
CA TRP A 109 -1.68 11.55 20.53
C TRP A 109 -1.97 11.01 19.12
N THR A 110 -1.07 10.16 18.62
CA THR A 110 -1.17 9.59 17.26
C THR A 110 -0.65 8.14 17.21
N ASP A 111 -0.90 7.38 18.28
CA ASP A 111 -0.44 5.99 18.44
C ASP A 111 -1.33 4.98 17.70
N PHE A 112 -1.70 5.29 16.46
CA PHE A 112 -2.48 4.45 15.57
C PHE A 112 -1.92 4.54 14.14
N ASP A 113 -2.18 3.49 13.36
CA ASP A 113 -1.68 3.37 11.98
C ASP A 113 -2.77 3.59 10.94
N ARG A 114 -4.05 3.47 11.34
CA ARG A 114 -5.23 3.65 10.47
C ARG A 114 -6.35 4.33 11.21
N VAL A 115 -7.10 5.16 10.46
CA VAL A 115 -8.31 5.81 10.96
C VAL A 115 -9.49 5.41 10.08
N ILE A 116 -10.56 4.95 10.73
CA ILE A 116 -11.86 4.68 10.11
C ILE A 116 -12.87 5.63 10.74
N ALA A 117 -13.76 6.16 9.95
CA ALA A 117 -14.78 7.07 10.45
C ALA A 117 -16.15 6.75 9.86
N THR A 118 -17.20 6.92 10.66
CA THR A 118 -18.55 6.98 10.12
C THR A 118 -18.79 8.34 9.45
N PRO A 119 -19.62 8.43 8.41
CA PRO A 119 -19.92 9.70 7.73
C PRO A 119 -20.39 10.80 8.70
N ASP A 120 -21.14 10.42 9.74
CA ASP A 120 -21.67 11.34 10.77
C ASP A 120 -20.56 12.03 11.57
N MET A 121 -19.41 11.35 11.75
CA MET A 121 -18.26 11.85 12.50
C MET A 121 -17.29 12.67 11.64
N MET A 122 -17.48 12.71 10.32
CA MET A 122 -16.58 13.43 9.43
C MET A 122 -16.48 14.94 9.71
N GLY A 123 -17.55 15.54 10.28
CA GLY A 123 -17.51 16.93 10.72
C GLY A 123 -16.47 17.19 11.83
N ILE A 124 -16.28 16.23 12.74
CA ILE A 124 -15.28 16.30 13.82
C ILE A 124 -13.91 15.95 13.28
N VAL A 125 -13.82 14.84 12.53
CA VAL A 125 -12.55 14.38 11.91
C VAL A 125 -11.99 15.43 10.94
N GLY A 126 -12.84 16.17 10.25
CA GLY A 126 -12.44 17.28 9.37
C GLY A 126 -11.62 18.36 10.10
N LYS A 127 -11.93 18.65 11.37
CA LYS A 127 -11.18 19.59 12.20
C LYS A 127 -9.76 19.09 12.51
N LEU A 128 -9.57 17.75 12.53
CA LEU A 128 -8.27 17.10 12.74
C LEU A 128 -7.41 17.03 11.47
N GLY A 129 -7.90 17.55 10.35
CA GLY A 129 -7.20 17.50 9.06
C GLY A 129 -5.79 18.09 9.07
N ARG A 130 -5.52 19.07 9.95
CA ARG A 130 -4.18 19.65 10.12
C ARG A 130 -3.18 18.68 10.77
N VAL A 131 -3.66 17.74 11.58
CA VAL A 131 -2.83 16.73 12.28
C VAL A 131 -2.76 15.45 11.45
N LEU A 132 -3.90 14.96 10.97
CA LEU A 132 -4.01 13.67 10.26
C LEU A 132 -3.58 13.76 8.79
N GLY A 133 -3.81 14.92 8.14
CA GLY A 133 -3.51 15.13 6.72
C GLY A 133 -2.04 14.92 6.36
N PRO A 134 -1.07 15.62 6.99
CA PRO A 134 0.35 15.47 6.70
C PRO A 134 0.89 14.06 6.95
N ARG A 135 0.25 13.31 7.86
CA ARG A 135 0.62 11.92 8.20
C ARG A 135 -0.04 10.87 7.29
N GLY A 136 -0.93 11.28 6.37
CA GLY A 136 -1.65 10.37 5.51
C GLY A 136 -2.71 9.52 6.22
N LEU A 137 -3.13 9.92 7.43
CA LEU A 137 -4.08 9.19 8.28
C LEU A 137 -5.54 9.68 8.12
N MET A 138 -5.77 10.65 7.24
CA MET A 138 -7.10 11.23 7.03
C MET A 138 -8.03 10.22 6.35
N PRO A 139 -9.18 9.89 6.95
CA PRO A 139 -10.17 8.99 6.33
C PRO A 139 -10.68 9.54 5.00
N ASN A 140 -10.92 8.65 4.04
CA ASN A 140 -11.39 9.03 2.71
C ASN A 140 -12.44 8.04 2.19
N PRO A 141 -13.61 8.51 1.70
CA PRO A 141 -14.67 7.66 1.14
C PRO A 141 -14.18 6.80 -0.05
N LYS A 142 -13.30 7.37 -0.91
CA LYS A 142 -12.80 6.67 -2.11
C LYS A 142 -11.95 5.44 -1.80
N VAL A 143 -11.41 5.34 -0.60
CA VAL A 143 -10.58 4.23 -0.13
C VAL A 143 -11.39 3.29 0.77
N GLY A 144 -12.64 3.67 1.10
CA GLY A 144 -13.52 2.90 1.96
C GLY A 144 -13.13 2.95 3.44
N THR A 145 -12.43 4.02 3.87
CA THR A 145 -12.16 4.30 5.29
C THR A 145 -13.23 5.19 5.92
N VAL A 146 -14.18 5.68 5.12
CA VAL A 146 -15.40 6.33 5.59
C VAL A 146 -16.58 5.45 5.18
N THR A 147 -17.18 4.76 6.14
CA THR A 147 -18.26 3.81 5.89
C THR A 147 -19.22 3.71 7.08
N MET A 148 -20.45 3.28 6.81
CA MET A 148 -21.43 2.94 7.84
C MET A 148 -21.17 1.55 8.45
N ASP A 149 -20.57 0.63 7.66
CA ASP A 149 -20.18 -0.71 8.10
C ASP A 149 -18.76 -0.68 8.69
N VAL A 150 -18.72 -0.35 9.96
CA VAL A 150 -17.46 -0.21 10.70
C VAL A 150 -16.81 -1.57 10.93
N THR A 151 -17.60 -2.61 11.19
CA THR A 151 -17.12 -3.97 11.48
C THR A 151 -16.29 -4.52 10.34
N ARG A 152 -16.85 -4.48 9.14
CA ARG A 152 -16.15 -4.92 7.93
C ARG A 152 -14.89 -4.10 7.66
N ALA A 153 -14.96 -2.77 7.81
CA ALA A 153 -13.81 -1.89 7.57
C ALA A 153 -12.65 -2.16 8.53
N VAL A 154 -12.94 -2.45 9.81
CA VAL A 154 -11.92 -2.83 10.80
C VAL A 154 -11.29 -4.17 10.46
N GLN A 155 -12.09 -5.17 10.09
CA GLN A 155 -11.60 -6.48 9.68
C GLN A 155 -10.70 -6.39 8.44
N GLU A 156 -11.13 -5.66 7.41
CA GLU A 156 -10.32 -5.41 6.20
C GLU A 156 -9.00 -4.69 6.54
N ALA A 157 -9.04 -3.67 7.40
CA ALA A 157 -7.85 -2.94 7.82
C ALA A 157 -6.84 -3.86 8.55
N LYS A 158 -7.32 -4.77 9.42
CA LYS A 158 -6.50 -5.75 10.13
C LYS A 158 -6.04 -6.91 9.24
N ALA A 159 -6.84 -7.26 8.23
CA ALA A 159 -6.45 -8.27 7.21
C ALA A 159 -5.32 -7.78 6.29
N GLY A 160 -4.92 -6.51 6.38
CA GLY A 160 -3.82 -5.96 5.58
C GLY A 160 -4.28 -5.21 4.34
N LYS A 161 -5.37 -4.45 4.46
CA LYS A 161 -5.81 -3.51 3.43
C LYS A 161 -4.72 -2.47 3.19
N VAL A 162 -4.26 -2.36 1.95
CA VAL A 162 -3.26 -1.39 1.51
C VAL A 162 -3.92 -0.34 0.63
N GLU A 163 -3.59 0.91 0.89
CA GLU A 163 -4.01 2.02 0.06
C GLU A 163 -2.91 2.39 -0.91
N TYR A 164 -3.26 2.66 -2.14
CA TYR A 164 -2.33 3.17 -3.12
C TYR A 164 -2.88 4.39 -3.85
N ARG A 165 -1.99 5.23 -4.29
CA ARG A 165 -2.28 6.43 -5.04
C ARG A 165 -1.15 6.71 -6.01
N VAL A 166 -1.49 7.11 -7.23
CA VAL A 166 -0.53 7.61 -8.20
C VAL A 166 0.06 8.93 -7.69
N ASP A 167 1.37 9.03 -7.70
CA ASP A 167 2.11 10.25 -7.37
C ASP A 167 2.15 11.22 -8.58
N LYS A 168 2.78 12.39 -8.41
CA LYS A 168 2.92 13.40 -9.47
C LYS A 168 3.77 12.94 -10.66
N ALA A 169 4.57 11.89 -10.49
CA ALA A 169 5.42 11.30 -11.52
C ALA A 169 4.74 10.15 -12.29
N GLY A 170 3.48 9.82 -11.95
CA GLY A 170 2.75 8.70 -12.54
C GLY A 170 3.16 7.34 -11.99
N VAL A 171 3.73 7.29 -10.79
CA VAL A 171 4.17 6.05 -10.14
C VAL A 171 3.26 5.71 -8.98
N VAL A 172 2.87 4.45 -8.87
CA VAL A 172 2.20 3.86 -7.71
C VAL A 172 3.25 3.15 -6.86
N HIS A 173 3.33 3.49 -5.59
CA HIS A 173 4.15 2.80 -4.61
C HIS A 173 3.26 2.05 -3.64
N CYS A 174 3.49 0.75 -3.49
CA CYS A 174 2.68 -0.11 -2.63
C CYS A 174 3.56 -1.16 -1.95
N ARG A 175 3.35 -1.34 -0.65
CA ARG A 175 3.98 -2.42 0.11
C ARG A 175 3.22 -3.72 -0.12
N ILE A 176 3.94 -4.77 -0.54
CA ILE A 176 3.37 -6.10 -0.79
C ILE A 176 3.67 -7.11 0.32
N GLY A 177 4.57 -6.80 1.24
CA GLY A 177 4.88 -7.67 2.37
C GLY A 177 6.22 -7.36 3.03
N ARG A 178 6.81 -8.40 3.61
CA ARG A 178 8.12 -8.36 4.25
C ARG A 178 9.06 -9.42 3.67
N VAL A 179 10.36 -9.23 3.84
CA VAL A 179 11.37 -10.19 3.38
C VAL A 179 11.24 -11.54 4.10
N SER A 180 10.73 -11.54 5.33
CA SER A 180 10.42 -12.77 6.10
C SER A 180 9.31 -13.63 5.49
N PHE A 181 8.47 -13.07 4.61
CA PHE A 181 7.42 -13.83 3.94
C PHE A 181 8.00 -14.88 2.98
N ASP A 182 7.27 -15.96 2.77
CA ASP A 182 7.56 -16.92 1.72
C ASP A 182 7.48 -16.25 0.35
N ALA A 183 8.27 -16.74 -0.61
CA ALA A 183 8.29 -16.17 -1.95
C ALA A 183 6.91 -16.21 -2.62
N GLU A 184 6.17 -17.31 -2.47
CA GLU A 184 4.83 -17.48 -3.01
C GLU A 184 3.84 -16.43 -2.48
N LYS A 185 3.90 -16.11 -1.16
CA LYS A 185 3.04 -15.08 -0.57
C LYS A 185 3.31 -13.69 -1.16
N LEU A 186 4.58 -13.37 -1.40
CA LEU A 186 4.96 -12.09 -2.03
C LEU A 186 4.53 -12.04 -3.50
N ILE A 187 4.65 -13.15 -4.23
CA ILE A 187 4.21 -13.27 -5.62
C ILE A 187 2.69 -13.07 -5.72
N ASN A 188 1.92 -13.77 -4.87
CA ASN A 188 0.47 -13.67 -4.85
C ASN A 188 -0.01 -12.25 -4.49
N ASN A 189 0.61 -11.62 -3.48
CA ASN A 189 0.32 -10.23 -3.14
C ASN A 189 0.68 -9.26 -4.27
N GLY A 190 1.80 -9.51 -4.96
CA GLY A 190 2.23 -8.71 -6.11
C GLY A 190 1.27 -8.84 -7.30
N LYS A 191 0.85 -10.08 -7.63
CA LYS A 191 -0.14 -10.35 -8.68
C LYS A 191 -1.47 -9.65 -8.37
N ALA A 192 -2.02 -9.84 -7.16
CA ALA A 192 -3.28 -9.21 -6.76
C ALA A 192 -3.25 -7.67 -6.89
N LEU A 193 -2.10 -7.04 -6.55
CA LEU A 193 -1.94 -5.60 -6.72
C LEU A 193 -1.94 -5.19 -8.21
N LEU A 194 -1.23 -5.93 -9.06
CA LEU A 194 -1.14 -5.65 -10.49
C LEU A 194 -2.49 -5.84 -11.19
N GLU A 195 -3.22 -6.88 -10.85
CA GLU A 195 -4.59 -7.15 -11.33
C GLU A 195 -5.55 -6.03 -10.92
N ASP A 196 -5.52 -5.58 -9.65
CA ASP A 196 -6.37 -4.48 -9.18
C ASP A 196 -6.04 -3.15 -9.89
N LEU A 197 -4.76 -2.91 -10.20
CA LEU A 197 -4.35 -1.75 -10.98
C LEU A 197 -4.84 -1.81 -12.42
N LEU A 198 -4.78 -2.97 -13.08
CA LEU A 198 -5.30 -3.19 -14.43
C LEU A 198 -6.82 -3.03 -14.49
N ALA A 199 -7.54 -3.61 -13.51
CA ALA A 199 -8.99 -3.48 -13.41
C ALA A 199 -9.46 -2.02 -13.22
N LYS A 200 -8.64 -1.18 -12.58
CA LYS A 200 -8.93 0.24 -12.33
C LYS A 200 -8.36 1.17 -13.41
N LYS A 201 -7.94 0.64 -14.55
CA LYS A 201 -7.49 1.44 -15.68
C LYS A 201 -8.57 2.42 -16.12
N PRO A 202 -8.30 3.74 -16.13
CA PRO A 202 -9.27 4.71 -16.61
C PRO A 202 -9.56 4.56 -18.11
N PRO A 203 -10.80 4.79 -18.56
CA PRO A 203 -11.12 4.73 -19.98
C PRO A 203 -10.41 5.79 -20.81
N SER A 204 -9.93 6.85 -20.19
CA SER A 204 -9.12 7.90 -20.83
C SER A 204 -7.66 7.52 -21.05
N ALA A 205 -7.20 6.38 -20.49
CA ALA A 205 -5.83 5.90 -20.66
C ALA A 205 -5.60 5.39 -22.09
N LYS A 206 -4.71 6.05 -22.83
CA LYS A 206 -4.33 5.67 -24.20
C LYS A 206 -2.94 5.04 -24.22
N GLY A 207 -2.78 3.99 -25.02
CA GLY A 207 -1.49 3.30 -25.20
C GLY A 207 -1.13 2.35 -24.05
N VAL A 208 0.19 2.17 -23.82
CA VAL A 208 0.70 1.23 -22.80
C VAL A 208 0.41 1.78 -21.42
N TYR A 209 -0.43 1.06 -20.66
CA TYR A 209 -0.86 1.46 -19.32
C TYR A 209 0.23 1.24 -18.27
N VAL A 210 0.83 0.04 -18.21
CA VAL A 210 1.95 -0.28 -17.32
C VAL A 210 3.25 -0.10 -18.09
N ARG A 211 4.02 0.97 -17.79
CA ARG A 211 5.28 1.26 -18.48
C ARG A 211 6.48 0.55 -17.90
N SER A 212 6.54 0.47 -16.60
CA SER A 212 7.63 -0.23 -15.91
C SER A 212 7.18 -0.66 -14.52
N VAL A 213 7.66 -1.81 -14.10
CA VAL A 213 7.43 -2.37 -12.77
C VAL A 213 8.78 -2.63 -12.12
N GLY A 214 8.89 -2.31 -10.86
CA GLY A 214 10.10 -2.56 -10.07
C GLY A 214 9.76 -2.98 -8.66
N ILE A 215 10.51 -3.92 -8.13
CA ILE A 215 10.39 -4.41 -6.76
C ILE A 215 11.68 -4.13 -6.01
N SER A 216 11.58 -3.78 -4.75
CA SER A 216 12.74 -3.52 -3.90
C SER A 216 12.46 -3.86 -2.44
N SER A 217 13.51 -4.24 -1.70
CA SER A 217 13.45 -4.21 -0.24
C SER A 217 13.82 -2.82 0.28
N THR A 218 13.52 -2.54 1.56
CA THR A 218 13.73 -1.21 2.19
C THR A 218 15.14 -0.66 1.97
N MET A 219 16.16 -1.47 2.13
CA MET A 219 17.58 -1.07 1.98
C MET A 219 18.25 -1.67 0.74
N GLY A 220 17.54 -2.52 0.02
CA GLY A 220 18.03 -3.20 -1.16
C GLY A 220 17.95 -2.36 -2.44
N PRO A 221 18.58 -2.84 -3.51
CA PRO A 221 18.43 -2.26 -4.84
C PRO A 221 17.07 -2.59 -5.45
N GLY A 222 16.63 -1.75 -6.37
CA GLY A 222 15.45 -2.02 -7.20
C GLY A 222 15.75 -3.03 -8.28
N VAL A 223 14.90 -4.03 -8.43
CA VAL A 223 14.93 -5.06 -9.48
C VAL A 223 13.81 -4.77 -10.47
N LYS A 224 14.12 -4.75 -11.75
CA LYS A 224 13.14 -4.49 -12.81
C LYS A 224 12.35 -5.76 -13.12
N ILE A 225 11.04 -5.61 -13.25
CA ILE A 225 10.12 -6.67 -13.67
C ILE A 225 9.66 -6.35 -15.09
N ASP A 226 9.54 -7.38 -15.92
CA ASP A 226 9.01 -7.25 -17.29
C ASP A 226 7.51 -6.94 -17.22
N PRO A 227 7.06 -5.77 -17.75
CA PRO A 227 5.66 -5.44 -17.78
C PRO A 227 4.81 -6.42 -18.60
N ALA A 228 5.38 -7.06 -19.63
CA ALA A 228 4.66 -8.00 -20.46
C ALA A 228 4.21 -9.27 -19.69
N THR A 229 4.97 -9.65 -18.66
CA THR A 229 4.59 -10.78 -17.80
C THR A 229 3.45 -10.45 -16.82
N VAL A 230 3.08 -9.17 -16.73
CA VAL A 230 1.97 -8.71 -15.89
C VAL A 230 0.64 -8.81 -16.63
N ASP A 231 0.64 -8.55 -17.95
CA ASP A 231 -0.57 -8.60 -18.79
C ASP A 231 -1.02 -10.05 -19.10
N THR A 232 -0.11 -11.03 -18.97
CA THR A 232 -0.37 -12.46 -19.30
C THR A 232 -1.07 -13.24 -18.18
N THR A 233 -1.38 -12.64 -17.04
CA THR A 233 -2.07 -13.34 -15.94
C THR A 233 -3.52 -13.70 -16.23
N GLU A 234 -4.12 -13.21 -17.32
CA GLU A 234 -5.49 -13.55 -17.73
C GLU A 234 -5.60 -14.85 -18.55
N GLU A 235 -4.51 -15.34 -19.17
CA GLU A 235 -4.58 -16.50 -20.08
C GLU A 235 -4.34 -17.87 -19.43
N GLU A 236 -3.83 -17.94 -18.20
CA GLU A 236 -3.58 -19.23 -17.52
C GLU A 236 -4.76 -19.74 -16.66
N GLN A 237 -5.92 -19.06 -16.67
CA GLN A 237 -7.13 -19.49 -15.94
C GLN A 237 -8.33 -19.82 -16.86
N ALA A 238 -8.12 -20.03 -18.17
CA ALA A 238 -9.14 -20.46 -19.11
C ALA A 238 -8.99 -21.95 -19.45
#